data_46da3d4b8bf00faf824edaea76f19c1c
#
_entry.id   46da3d4b8bf00faf824edaea76f19c1c
#
_cell.length_a   1.000
_cell.length_b   1.000
_cell.length_c   1.000
_cell.angle_alpha   90.00
_cell.angle_beta   90.00
_cell.angle_gamma   90.00
#
_symmetry.space_group_name_H-M   'P 1'
#
loop_
_entity.id
_entity.type
_entity.pdbx_description
1 polymer ?
#
loop_
_entity_poly.entity_id
_entity_poly.type
_entity_poly.pdbx_seq_one_letter_code
_entity_poly.pdbx_strand_id
1 'polypeptide(L)'
;MIFNEREVDLVIHTGDITLPKSLLAFKDLNCKLIGVFGNNDIFEKKNLLEASKEFNCDLNDEPFFFNLKNKSICIVHHPELINEDLLDKSDFIFHGHTHRYRNEIINKTLIFNPGECAGFLKGKNQIGIVNIHNLYPKIINF
;
A
#
# COMPACT_ATOMS: atom_id res chain seq x y z
N MET A 1 2.60 11.16 13.82
CA MET A 1 2.21 10.49 12.53
C MET A 1 1.20 9.40 12.84
N ILE A 2 0.07 9.35 12.12
CA ILE A 2 -1.06 8.45 12.42
C ILE A 2 -0.62 6.98 12.56
N PHE A 3 0.25 6.49 11.68
CA PHE A 3 0.72 5.10 11.74
C PHE A 3 1.52 4.79 13.03
N ASN A 4 2.38 5.72 13.48
CA ASN A 4 3.13 5.56 14.74
C ASN A 4 2.21 5.56 15.97
N GLU A 5 1.19 6.43 15.97
CA GLU A 5 0.16 6.52 17.04
C GLU A 5 -0.72 5.25 17.10
N ARG A 6 -0.81 4.53 16.00
CA ARG A 6 -1.57 3.28 15.89
C ARG A 6 -0.70 2.03 16.07
N GLU A 7 0.60 2.21 16.31
CA GLU A 7 1.57 1.13 16.56
C GLU A 7 1.50 0.03 15.49
N VAL A 8 1.41 0.43 14.19
CA VAL A 8 1.34 -0.54 13.10
C VAL A 8 2.70 -1.23 12.90
N ASP A 9 2.67 -2.53 12.57
CA ASP A 9 3.88 -3.33 12.33
C ASP A 9 4.53 -3.07 10.96
N LEU A 10 3.73 -2.61 9.99
CA LEU A 10 4.14 -2.40 8.61
C LEU A 10 3.24 -1.35 7.95
N VAL A 11 3.82 -0.49 7.13
CA VAL A 11 3.09 0.40 6.22
C VAL A 11 3.22 -0.12 4.79
N ILE A 12 2.10 -0.23 4.09
CA ILE A 12 2.04 -0.60 2.67
C ILE A 12 1.66 0.63 1.85
N HIS A 13 2.45 0.94 0.82
CA HIS A 13 2.16 1.99 -0.16
C HIS A 13 1.87 1.39 -1.53
N THR A 14 0.70 1.66 -2.06
CA THR A 14 0.20 1.03 -3.30
C THR A 14 0.49 1.83 -4.57
N GLY A 15 1.55 2.64 -4.56
CA GLY A 15 2.03 3.37 -5.74
C GLY A 15 1.54 4.81 -5.85
N ASP A 16 1.99 5.50 -6.92
CA ASP A 16 1.75 6.92 -7.18
C ASP A 16 2.28 7.83 -6.05
N ILE A 17 3.52 7.58 -5.63
CA ILE A 17 4.25 8.39 -4.64
C ILE A 17 4.59 9.77 -5.22
N THR A 18 4.84 9.81 -6.51
CA THR A 18 5.11 10.94 -7.41
C THR A 18 6.43 11.68 -7.17
N LEU A 19 6.78 12.03 -5.94
CA LEU A 19 7.99 12.82 -5.66
C LEU A 19 8.76 12.29 -4.45
N PRO A 20 10.10 12.38 -4.43
CA PRO A 20 10.91 12.02 -3.26
C PRO A 20 10.46 12.66 -1.95
N LYS A 21 10.06 13.94 -1.98
CA LYS A 21 9.57 14.63 -0.78
C LYS A 21 8.30 14.00 -0.18
N SER A 22 7.45 13.40 -1.03
CA SER A 22 6.25 12.69 -0.58
C SER A 22 6.63 11.40 0.14
N LEU A 23 7.64 10.68 -0.39
CA LEU A 23 8.20 9.49 0.26
C LEU A 23 8.89 9.84 1.58
N LEU A 24 9.69 10.90 1.61
CA LEU A 24 10.41 11.35 2.80
C LEU A 24 9.49 11.84 3.94
N ALA A 25 8.21 12.11 3.65
CA ALA A 25 7.22 12.36 4.71
C ALA A 25 7.01 11.14 5.63
N PHE A 26 7.43 9.95 5.20
CA PHE A 26 7.37 8.71 5.98
C PHE A 26 8.67 8.39 6.74
N LYS A 27 9.73 9.21 6.63
CA LYS A 27 11.06 8.89 7.20
C LYS A 27 11.05 8.64 8.72
N ASP A 28 10.10 9.22 9.44
CA ASP A 28 9.97 9.09 10.89
C ASP A 28 9.02 7.94 11.29
N LEU A 29 8.72 6.99 10.40
CA LEU A 29 7.98 5.78 10.74
C LEU A 29 8.76 4.92 11.71
N ASN A 30 8.05 4.39 12.73
CA ASN A 30 8.61 3.42 13.68
C ASN A 30 8.67 1.98 13.13
N CYS A 31 8.12 1.75 11.94
CA CYS A 31 8.07 0.45 11.28
C CYS A 31 8.57 0.56 9.83
N LYS A 32 8.70 -0.58 9.17
CA LYS A 32 9.08 -0.63 7.76
C LYS A 32 7.94 -0.13 6.86
N LEU A 33 8.31 0.54 5.75
CA LEU A 33 7.43 0.78 4.61
C LEU A 33 7.81 -0.17 3.48
N ILE A 34 6.82 -0.84 2.89
CA ILE A 34 6.96 -1.59 1.64
C ILE A 34 5.97 -1.00 0.64
N GLY A 35 6.46 -0.68 -0.56
CA GLY A 35 5.61 -0.12 -1.59
C GLY A 35 5.91 -0.66 -2.98
N VAL A 36 4.99 -0.36 -3.89
CA VAL A 36 5.17 -0.55 -5.33
C VAL A 36 5.16 0.80 -6.04
N PHE A 37 5.72 0.85 -7.24
CA PHE A 37 5.59 2.02 -8.10
C PHE A 37 4.22 2.03 -8.79
N GLY A 38 3.67 3.23 -8.98
CA GLY A 38 2.49 3.45 -9.81
C GLY A 38 2.85 4.08 -11.15
N ASN A 39 1.85 4.35 -11.98
CA ASN A 39 2.05 4.95 -13.30
C ASN A 39 2.61 6.38 -13.25
N ASN A 40 2.36 7.12 -12.18
CA ASN A 40 2.89 8.47 -12.01
C ASN A 40 4.31 8.50 -11.43
N ASP A 41 4.89 7.34 -11.09
CA ASP A 41 6.24 7.22 -10.53
C ASP A 41 7.32 6.97 -11.59
N ILE A 42 6.95 6.67 -12.83
CA ILE A 42 7.83 6.18 -13.90
C ILE A 42 9.04 7.10 -14.11
N PHE A 43 8.82 8.41 -14.19
CA PHE A 43 9.89 9.39 -14.42
C PHE A 43 10.72 9.71 -13.17
N GLU A 44 10.18 9.44 -11.98
CA GLU A 44 10.81 9.70 -10.69
C GLU A 44 11.39 8.44 -10.04
N LYS A 45 11.26 7.27 -10.66
CA LYS A 45 11.63 5.96 -10.08
C LYS A 45 13.05 5.96 -9.50
N LYS A 46 14.03 6.52 -10.22
CA LYS A 46 15.42 6.59 -9.74
C LYS A 46 15.53 7.46 -8.49
N ASN A 47 14.90 8.63 -8.47
CA ASN A 47 14.93 9.55 -7.34
C ASN A 47 14.19 8.99 -6.13
N LEU A 48 13.09 8.28 -6.35
CA LEU A 48 12.35 7.57 -5.30
C LEU A 48 13.17 6.44 -4.69
N LEU A 49 13.91 5.67 -5.50
CA LEU A 49 14.83 4.64 -5.01
C LEU A 49 16.00 5.23 -4.20
N GLU A 50 16.52 6.40 -4.56
CA GLU A 50 17.52 7.07 -3.74
C GLU A 50 16.93 7.55 -2.40
N ALA A 51 15.75 8.17 -2.43
CA ALA A 51 15.08 8.63 -1.22
C ALA A 51 14.68 7.47 -0.27
N SER A 52 14.34 6.30 -0.81
CA SER A 52 13.98 5.13 0.00
C SER A 52 15.13 4.61 0.86
N LYS A 53 16.39 4.92 0.50
CA LYS A 53 17.57 4.53 1.27
C LYS A 53 17.76 5.35 2.56
N GLU A 54 17.04 6.46 2.72
CA GLU A 54 17.17 7.34 3.89
C GLU A 54 16.45 6.80 5.13
N PHE A 55 15.58 5.78 4.97
CA PHE A 55 14.84 5.17 6.08
C PHE A 55 14.50 3.70 5.77
N ASN A 56 13.81 3.02 6.66
CA ASN A 56 13.43 1.60 6.48
C ASN A 56 12.31 1.45 5.46
N CYS A 57 12.66 1.52 4.16
CA CYS A 57 11.73 1.55 3.04
C CYS A 57 12.21 0.67 1.88
N ASP A 58 11.33 -0.19 1.38
CA ASP A 58 11.52 -0.98 0.17
C ASP A 58 10.50 -0.60 -0.88
N LEU A 59 10.94 -0.18 -2.07
CA LEU A 59 10.10 0.08 -3.25
C LEU A 59 10.38 -0.95 -4.35
N ASN A 60 9.32 -1.50 -4.92
CA ASN A 60 9.36 -2.62 -5.84
C ASN A 60 8.50 -2.35 -7.09
N ASP A 61 8.70 -3.16 -8.13
CA ASP A 61 7.77 -3.21 -9.25
C ASP A 61 6.57 -4.10 -8.91
N GLU A 62 5.40 -3.80 -9.46
CA GLU A 62 4.20 -4.61 -9.32
C GLU A 62 4.15 -5.77 -10.34
N PRO A 63 3.52 -6.89 -10.01
CA PRO A 63 3.03 -7.26 -8.70
C PRO A 63 4.17 -7.65 -7.75
N PHE A 64 4.11 -7.22 -6.52
CA PHE A 64 5.11 -7.54 -5.51
C PHE A 64 4.55 -8.46 -4.41
N PHE A 65 5.24 -9.57 -4.15
CA PHE A 65 4.83 -10.57 -3.16
C PHE A 65 5.79 -10.62 -1.98
N PHE A 66 5.26 -10.76 -0.80
CA PHE A 66 6.03 -11.07 0.40
C PHE A 66 5.18 -11.82 1.42
N ASN A 67 5.84 -12.40 2.42
CA ASN A 67 5.16 -13.09 3.52
C ASN A 67 5.27 -12.28 4.81
N LEU A 68 4.17 -12.18 5.55
CA LEU A 68 4.11 -11.58 6.87
C LEU A 68 3.35 -12.50 7.82
N LYS A 69 4.01 -12.98 8.88
CA LYS A 69 3.39 -13.84 9.91
C LYS A 69 2.57 -15.01 9.30
N ASN A 70 3.15 -15.73 8.34
CA ASN A 70 2.55 -16.86 7.61
C ASN A 70 1.36 -16.48 6.70
N LYS A 71 1.24 -15.22 6.33
CA LYS A 71 0.28 -14.75 5.33
C LYS A 71 0.99 -14.30 4.07
N SER A 72 0.48 -14.71 2.91
CA SER A 72 0.96 -14.25 1.59
C SER A 72 0.31 -12.94 1.25
N ILE A 73 1.10 -11.91 1.00
CA ILE A 73 0.63 -10.58 0.66
C ILE A 73 1.13 -10.22 -0.75
N CYS A 74 0.23 -9.72 -1.56
CA CYS A 74 0.53 -9.14 -2.87
C CYS A 74 0.20 -7.65 -2.85
N ILE A 75 1.08 -6.83 -3.42
CA ILE A 75 0.83 -5.42 -3.67
C ILE A 75 0.83 -5.18 -5.17
N VAL A 76 -0.20 -4.53 -5.66
CA VAL A 76 -0.28 -3.99 -7.02
C VAL A 76 -0.69 -2.53 -6.97
N HIS A 77 -0.28 -1.73 -7.94
CA HIS A 77 -0.86 -0.40 -8.13
C HIS A 77 -2.16 -0.53 -8.93
N HIS A 78 -2.08 -1.22 -10.07
CA HIS A 78 -3.19 -1.37 -11.00
C HIS A 78 -4.07 -2.59 -10.66
N PRO A 79 -5.36 -2.40 -10.31
CA PRO A 79 -6.25 -3.52 -9.98
C PRO A 79 -6.54 -4.44 -11.17
N GLU A 80 -6.27 -4.01 -12.41
CA GLU A 80 -6.39 -4.81 -13.64
C GLU A 80 -5.43 -6.00 -13.68
N LEU A 81 -4.34 -5.95 -12.89
CA LEU A 81 -3.40 -7.07 -12.75
C LEU A 81 -3.98 -8.22 -11.90
N ILE A 82 -5.03 -7.96 -11.12
CA ILE A 82 -5.63 -8.97 -10.24
C ILE A 82 -6.35 -10.02 -11.10
N ASN A 83 -5.81 -11.20 -11.13
CA ASN A 83 -6.32 -12.36 -11.86
C ASN A 83 -6.33 -13.61 -10.96
N GLU A 84 -6.76 -14.75 -11.48
CA GLU A 84 -6.83 -16.00 -10.73
C GLU A 84 -5.48 -16.42 -10.14
N ASP A 85 -4.38 -16.23 -10.89
CA ASP A 85 -3.03 -16.58 -10.41
C ASP A 85 -2.61 -15.75 -9.18
N LEU A 86 -2.89 -14.44 -9.16
CA LEU A 86 -2.64 -13.60 -8.00
C LEU A 86 -3.53 -13.97 -6.81
N LEU A 87 -4.81 -14.27 -7.07
CA LEU A 87 -5.76 -14.70 -6.05
C LEU A 87 -5.32 -16.01 -5.39
N ASP A 88 -4.92 -16.99 -6.17
CA ASP A 88 -4.50 -18.30 -5.67
C ASP A 88 -3.22 -18.25 -4.82
N LYS A 89 -2.34 -17.26 -5.10
CA LYS A 89 -1.06 -17.08 -4.41
C LYS A 89 -1.12 -16.17 -3.18
N SER A 90 -2.26 -15.52 -2.92
CA SER A 90 -2.33 -14.45 -1.91
C SER A 90 -3.45 -14.66 -0.91
N ASP A 91 -3.16 -14.40 0.37
CA ASP A 91 -4.20 -14.19 1.39
C ASP A 91 -4.76 -12.76 1.34
N PHE A 92 -3.89 -11.79 0.96
CA PHE A 92 -4.23 -10.37 0.88
C PHE A 92 -3.67 -9.77 -0.41
N ILE A 93 -4.49 -8.97 -1.10
CA ILE A 93 -4.05 -8.13 -2.22
C ILE A 93 -4.42 -6.68 -1.91
N PHE A 94 -3.39 -5.83 -1.83
CA PHE A 94 -3.56 -4.39 -1.64
C PHE A 94 -3.34 -3.68 -2.97
N HIS A 95 -4.25 -2.76 -3.34
CA HIS A 95 -4.09 -1.98 -4.57
C HIS A 95 -4.42 -0.49 -4.40
N GLY A 96 -3.98 0.32 -5.37
CA GLY A 96 -4.22 1.75 -5.44
C GLY A 96 -5.00 2.16 -6.69
N HIS A 97 -4.50 3.18 -7.37
CA HIS A 97 -4.86 3.70 -8.69
C HIS A 97 -6.27 4.30 -8.80
N THR A 98 -7.29 3.59 -8.38
CA THR A 98 -8.70 3.97 -8.60
C THR A 98 -9.19 5.10 -7.70
N HIS A 99 -8.49 5.40 -6.61
CA HIS A 99 -8.93 6.31 -5.54
C HIS A 99 -10.31 5.95 -4.95
N ARG A 100 -10.73 4.69 -5.09
CA ARG A 100 -12.04 4.19 -4.64
C ARG A 100 -11.87 3.11 -3.60
N TYR A 101 -12.64 3.22 -2.54
CA TYR A 101 -12.71 2.17 -1.53
C TYR A 101 -13.10 0.83 -2.15
N ARG A 102 -12.34 -0.22 -1.82
CA ARG A 102 -12.64 -1.61 -2.13
C ARG A 102 -12.34 -2.48 -0.91
N ASN A 103 -13.28 -3.30 -0.53
CA ASN A 103 -13.12 -4.31 0.52
C ASN A 103 -13.93 -5.53 0.08
N GLU A 104 -13.28 -6.50 -0.49
CA GLU A 104 -13.92 -7.63 -1.16
C GLU A 104 -13.12 -8.92 -0.87
N ILE A 105 -13.81 -10.01 -0.64
CA ILE A 105 -13.20 -11.33 -0.49
C ILE A 105 -13.54 -12.16 -1.71
N ILE A 106 -12.54 -12.58 -2.47
CA ILE A 106 -12.66 -13.48 -3.61
C ILE A 106 -11.77 -14.70 -3.35
N ASN A 107 -12.34 -15.92 -3.44
CA ASN A 107 -11.60 -17.17 -3.24
C ASN A 107 -10.72 -17.20 -1.97
N LYS A 108 -11.22 -16.65 -0.86
CA LYS A 108 -10.53 -16.50 0.45
C LYS A 108 -9.49 -15.38 0.51
N THR A 109 -9.19 -14.69 -0.58
CA THR A 109 -8.26 -13.57 -0.64
C THR A 109 -8.99 -12.27 -0.36
N LEU A 110 -8.50 -11.49 0.61
CA LEU A 110 -8.98 -10.12 0.83
C LEU A 110 -8.35 -9.20 -0.20
N ILE A 111 -9.17 -8.52 -1.01
CA ILE A 111 -8.75 -7.43 -1.89
C ILE A 111 -9.14 -6.11 -1.25
N PHE A 112 -8.17 -5.23 -1.04
CA PHE A 112 -8.39 -4.02 -0.30
C PHE A 112 -7.72 -2.79 -0.92
N ASN A 113 -8.49 -1.70 -1.00
CA ASN A 113 -8.04 -0.35 -1.29
C ASN A 113 -8.77 0.60 -0.31
N PRO A 114 -8.06 1.37 0.53
CA PRO A 114 -8.69 2.26 1.50
C PRO A 114 -9.47 3.43 0.86
N GLY A 115 -9.17 3.78 -0.40
CA GLY A 115 -9.80 4.88 -1.12
C GLY A 115 -8.84 6.03 -1.40
N GLU A 116 -9.35 7.25 -1.35
CA GLU A 116 -8.63 8.48 -1.69
C GLU A 116 -7.60 8.86 -0.62
N CYS A 117 -6.37 9.09 -1.03
CA CYS A 117 -5.31 9.61 -0.15
C CYS A 117 -4.43 10.68 -0.83
N ALA A 118 -4.71 11.01 -2.09
CA ALA A 118 -3.91 11.94 -2.89
C ALA A 118 -4.28 13.43 -2.69
N GLY A 119 -5.34 13.70 -1.93
CA GLY A 119 -5.78 15.07 -1.65
C GLY A 119 -6.63 15.71 -2.75
N PHE A 120 -7.08 14.96 -3.74
CA PHE A 120 -7.98 15.49 -4.78
C PHE A 120 -9.37 15.84 -4.24
N LEU A 121 -9.85 15.06 -3.28
CA LEU A 121 -11.16 15.29 -2.67
C LEU A 121 -10.99 15.80 -1.25
N LYS A 122 -11.18 17.11 -1.07
CA LYS A 122 -11.04 17.77 0.24
C LYS A 122 -11.87 17.07 1.32
N GLY A 123 -11.21 16.73 2.43
CA GLY A 123 -11.83 16.08 3.59
C GLY A 123 -12.20 14.60 3.37
N LYS A 124 -11.65 13.96 2.33
CA LYS A 124 -11.88 12.54 2.04
C LYS A 124 -10.60 11.72 2.04
N ASN A 125 -9.51 12.25 2.62
CA ASN A 125 -8.29 11.47 2.75
C ASN A 125 -8.51 10.27 3.67
N GLN A 126 -8.12 9.10 3.18
CA GLN A 126 -8.36 7.83 3.86
C GLN A 126 -7.11 6.96 3.86
N ILE A 127 -6.85 6.34 4.99
CA ILE A 127 -5.94 5.21 5.11
C ILE A 127 -6.69 4.01 5.67
N GLY A 128 -6.17 2.81 5.42
CA GLY A 128 -6.68 1.57 5.98
C GLY A 128 -5.75 0.98 7.00
N ILE A 129 -6.30 0.39 8.06
CA ILE A 129 -5.57 -0.48 8.98
C ILE A 129 -6.16 -1.88 8.86
N VAL A 130 -5.32 -2.86 8.54
CA VAL A 130 -5.71 -4.25 8.37
C VAL A 130 -4.99 -5.09 9.42
N ASN A 131 -5.77 -5.84 10.21
CA ASN A 131 -5.20 -6.87 11.05
C ASN A 131 -5.18 -8.18 10.24
N ILE A 132 -3.99 -8.76 10.04
CA ILE A 132 -3.82 -9.96 9.21
C ILE A 132 -4.43 -11.23 9.80
N HIS A 133 -4.83 -11.22 11.07
CA HIS A 133 -5.51 -12.34 11.71
C HIS A 133 -7.03 -12.32 11.49
N ASN A 134 -7.57 -11.20 11.07
CA ASN A 134 -8.98 -11.06 10.68
C ASN A 134 -9.07 -10.30 9.34
N LEU A 135 -10.18 -10.50 8.64
CA LEU A 135 -10.41 -9.91 7.31
C LEU A 135 -11.27 -8.63 7.37
N TYR A 136 -11.18 -7.86 8.46
CA TYR A 136 -11.97 -6.65 8.66
C TYR A 136 -11.08 -5.40 8.72
N PRO A 137 -10.83 -4.73 7.57
CA PRO A 137 -10.11 -3.48 7.55
C PRO A 137 -10.86 -2.36 8.26
N LYS A 138 -10.11 -1.44 8.89
CA LYS A 138 -10.64 -0.20 9.45
C LYS A 138 -10.17 0.97 8.59
N ILE A 139 -11.08 1.86 8.23
CA ILE A 139 -10.76 3.11 7.56
C ILE A 139 -10.56 4.22 8.60
N ILE A 140 -9.53 5.02 8.40
CA ILE A 140 -9.29 6.25 9.13
C ILE A 140 -9.34 7.39 8.13
N ASN A 141 -10.20 8.37 8.41
CA ASN A 141 -10.29 9.63 7.67
C ASN A 141 -9.46 10.70 8.38
N PHE A 142 -8.83 11.61 7.61
CA PHE A 142 -8.00 12.68 8.14
C PHE A 142 -7.92 13.89 7.18
#